data_c90572ce83172eb16db3fcddf3d3fe60
#
_entry.id   c90572ce83172eb16db3fcddf3d3fe60
#
_cell.length_a   1.000
_cell.length_b   1.000
_cell.length_c   1.000
_cell.angle_alpha   90.00
_cell.angle_beta   90.00
_cell.angle_gamma   90.00
#
_symmetry.space_group_name_H-M   'P 1'
#
loop_
_entity.id
_entity.type
_entity.pdbx_description
1 polymer ?
#
loop_
_entity_poly.entity_id
_entity_poly.type
_entity_poly.pdbx_seq_one_letter_code
_entity_poly.pdbx_strand_id
1 'polypeptide(L)'
;MIVAGIAAEYNPFHNGHRYHIEETRRLGATHVAVVMSGHFMQRGEPSLLLKWNRARAALLGGADLVLELPAAYSLSSAEGFARGAAGVLSALGCVDMMSFGAETDDIGLLRAAADAVASPEIHSRTGTLLQQGGLSYPAAREQAVLDVFGETLASVLRSPNNILAVEYLKALRLLHSPIRPFAVARKGSEHDAPGGAFSEASASHIRGLLRRGEDISPFVPEGTLRVLRSCREEGTLFTDPARYELAVLSRLRGMTAADFALLPDIAEGLENRMEAAVLISTGLEELYDTMKTKRYTHSRIRRLVACAFLGVAREMARGTPPYIRVLGFNRRGQEILKKAKDSARLPLVLKYSD
;
A
#
# COMPACT_ATOMS: atom_id res chain seq x y z
N MET A 1 11.27 -5.04 25.31
CA MET A 1 10.56 -5.33 24.06
C MET A 1 10.56 -4.07 23.24
N ILE A 2 11.13 -4.12 22.04
CA ILE A 2 11.11 -3.03 21.05
C ILE A 2 10.27 -3.53 19.85
N VAL A 3 9.14 -2.88 19.60
CA VAL A 3 8.18 -3.27 18.56
C VAL A 3 8.37 -2.38 17.34
N ALA A 4 8.71 -2.98 16.20
CA ALA A 4 8.71 -2.29 14.91
C ALA A 4 7.38 -2.52 14.18
N GLY A 5 6.83 -1.45 13.59
CA GLY A 5 5.71 -1.48 12.66
C GLY A 5 6.19 -1.41 11.22
N ILE A 6 5.61 -2.21 10.34
CA ILE A 6 5.87 -2.19 8.89
C ILE A 6 4.52 -2.09 8.17
N ALA A 7 4.41 -1.21 7.17
CA ALA A 7 3.28 -1.19 6.25
C ALA A 7 3.63 -1.97 4.97
N ALA A 8 2.77 -2.87 4.52
CA ALA A 8 3.08 -3.74 3.39
C ALA A 8 1.84 -4.23 2.62
N GLU A 9 2.09 -4.76 1.43
CA GLU A 9 1.09 -5.46 0.61
C GLU A 9 1.34 -6.97 0.56
N TYR A 10 2.59 -7.40 0.49
CA TYR A 10 3.02 -8.80 0.41
C TYR A 10 2.25 -9.63 -0.65
N ASN A 11 2.29 -9.17 -1.88
CA ASN A 11 1.52 -9.77 -2.97
C ASN A 11 2.37 -10.33 -4.12
N PRO A 12 3.09 -11.49 -3.95
CA PRO A 12 3.26 -12.26 -2.71
C PRO A 12 4.38 -11.74 -1.81
N PHE A 13 4.57 -12.37 -0.64
CA PHE A 13 5.75 -12.16 0.22
C PHE A 13 6.98 -12.73 -0.49
N HIS A 14 8.06 -11.94 -0.63
CA HIS A 14 9.26 -12.29 -1.39
C HIS A 14 10.55 -11.98 -0.62
N ASN A 15 11.70 -12.35 -1.18
CA ASN A 15 13.00 -12.21 -0.52
C ASN A 15 13.32 -10.77 -0.09
N GLY A 16 12.95 -9.75 -0.88
CA GLY A 16 13.11 -8.35 -0.49
C GLY A 16 12.29 -7.97 0.75
N HIS A 17 11.12 -8.56 0.95
CA HIS A 17 10.33 -8.34 2.17
C HIS A 17 10.97 -9.03 3.38
N ARG A 18 11.53 -10.22 3.21
CA ARG A 18 12.29 -10.91 4.25
C ARG A 18 13.53 -10.10 4.65
N TYR A 19 14.29 -9.62 3.67
CA TYR A 19 15.43 -8.73 3.89
C TYR A 19 15.02 -7.48 4.71
N HIS A 20 13.93 -6.83 4.37
CA HIS A 20 13.43 -5.67 5.11
C HIS A 20 13.15 -6.01 6.59
N ILE A 21 12.51 -7.14 6.87
CA ILE A 21 12.26 -7.59 8.26
C ILE A 21 13.58 -7.88 8.98
N GLU A 22 14.55 -8.53 8.32
CA GLU A 22 15.86 -8.85 8.89
C GLU A 22 16.64 -7.56 9.23
N GLU A 23 16.67 -6.57 8.32
CA GLU A 23 17.30 -5.27 8.58
C GLU A 23 16.59 -4.51 9.72
N THR A 24 15.26 -4.55 9.74
CA THR A 24 14.48 -3.96 10.84
C THR A 24 14.89 -4.56 12.19
N ARG A 25 15.15 -5.86 12.25
CA ARG A 25 15.66 -6.51 13.45
C ARG A 25 17.09 -6.11 13.78
N ARG A 26 17.97 -5.91 12.80
CA ARG A 26 19.33 -5.40 13.00
C ARG A 26 19.34 -3.97 13.55
N LEU A 27 18.33 -3.17 13.22
CA LEU A 27 18.10 -1.85 13.79
C LEU A 27 17.59 -1.88 15.24
N GLY A 28 17.51 -3.07 15.85
CA GLY A 28 17.18 -3.28 17.27
C GLY A 28 15.75 -3.73 17.56
N ALA A 29 14.91 -3.95 16.54
CA ALA A 29 13.57 -4.47 16.77
C ALA A 29 13.61 -5.93 17.27
N THR A 30 12.96 -6.18 18.40
CA THR A 30 12.78 -7.54 18.94
C THR A 30 11.50 -8.19 18.43
N HIS A 31 10.50 -7.37 18.06
CA HIS A 31 9.18 -7.76 17.59
C HIS A 31 8.79 -6.96 16.36
N VAL A 32 8.11 -7.61 15.41
CA VAL A 32 7.68 -6.98 14.15
C VAL A 32 6.17 -7.14 13.97
N ALA A 33 5.45 -6.02 14.00
CA ALA A 33 4.04 -5.91 13.67
C ALA A 33 3.89 -5.38 12.24
N VAL A 34 3.13 -6.06 11.40
CA VAL A 34 2.89 -5.65 10.01
C VAL A 34 1.45 -5.21 9.86
N VAL A 35 1.22 -4.03 9.27
CA VAL A 35 -0.09 -3.59 8.76
C VAL A 35 -0.13 -3.90 7.27
N MET A 36 -0.98 -4.83 6.88
CA MET A 36 -1.03 -5.39 5.53
C MET A 36 -2.36 -5.10 4.84
N SER A 37 -2.33 -4.69 3.58
CA SER A 37 -3.53 -4.57 2.73
C SER A 37 -4.39 -5.83 2.78
N GLY A 38 -5.71 -5.67 2.78
CA GLY A 38 -6.68 -6.75 2.70
C GLY A 38 -6.63 -7.49 1.36
N HIS A 39 -7.76 -7.72 0.70
CA HIS A 39 -7.81 -8.42 -0.59
C HIS A 39 -7.51 -7.53 -1.79
N PHE A 40 -7.35 -6.22 -1.61
CA PHE A 40 -7.05 -5.27 -2.66
C PHE A 40 -5.80 -4.47 -2.35
N MET A 41 -4.99 -4.25 -3.40
CA MET A 41 -3.71 -3.56 -3.34
C MET A 41 -3.90 -2.06 -3.57
N GLN A 42 -2.94 -1.26 -3.17
CA GLN A 42 -2.94 0.20 -3.31
C GLN A 42 -3.12 0.66 -4.76
N ARG A 43 -2.69 -0.14 -5.74
CA ARG A 43 -2.87 0.13 -7.16
C ARG A 43 -4.25 -0.28 -7.72
N GLY A 44 -5.18 -0.72 -6.87
CA GLY A 44 -6.55 -1.10 -7.26
C GLY A 44 -6.68 -2.53 -7.78
N GLU A 45 -5.65 -3.35 -7.67
CA GLU A 45 -5.66 -4.75 -8.12
C GLU A 45 -6.07 -5.69 -6.99
N PRO A 46 -6.77 -6.80 -7.28
CA PRO A 46 -6.99 -7.85 -6.31
C PRO A 46 -5.68 -8.57 -5.98
N SER A 47 -5.58 -9.12 -4.77
CA SER A 47 -4.42 -9.88 -4.34
C SER A 47 -4.37 -11.27 -4.97
N LEU A 48 -3.16 -11.78 -5.20
CA LEU A 48 -2.91 -13.15 -5.70
C LEU A 48 -3.43 -14.22 -4.74
N LEU A 49 -3.36 -13.96 -3.44
CA LEU A 49 -3.74 -14.87 -2.36
C LEU A 49 -4.77 -14.21 -1.45
N LEU A 50 -5.59 -15.00 -0.81
CA LEU A 50 -6.43 -14.54 0.30
C LEU A 50 -5.55 -13.87 1.37
N LYS A 51 -6.06 -12.82 2.02
CA LYS A 51 -5.33 -12.08 3.05
C LYS A 51 -4.78 -12.97 4.17
N TRP A 52 -5.50 -14.03 4.53
CA TRP A 52 -5.08 -15.01 5.54
C TRP A 52 -3.83 -15.79 5.11
N ASN A 53 -3.77 -16.19 3.85
CA ASN A 53 -2.63 -16.90 3.28
C ASN A 53 -1.41 -15.98 3.13
N ARG A 54 -1.63 -14.70 2.79
CA ARG A 54 -0.54 -13.70 2.79
C ARG A 54 -0.03 -13.41 4.20
N ALA A 55 -0.92 -13.33 5.19
CA ALA A 55 -0.54 -13.20 6.59
C ALA A 55 0.28 -14.41 7.06
N ARG A 56 -0.13 -15.64 6.69
CA ARG A 56 0.63 -16.87 6.97
C ARG A 56 2.03 -16.82 6.35
N ALA A 57 2.14 -16.40 5.08
CA ALA A 57 3.43 -16.25 4.41
C ALA A 57 4.32 -15.21 5.11
N ALA A 58 3.75 -14.07 5.55
CA ALA A 58 4.47 -13.04 6.28
C ALA A 58 4.99 -13.54 7.65
N LEU A 59 4.17 -14.29 8.40
CA LEU A 59 4.57 -14.90 9.68
C LEU A 59 5.69 -15.91 9.48
N LEU A 60 5.62 -16.76 8.45
CA LEU A 60 6.69 -17.69 8.08
C LEU A 60 7.94 -16.95 7.59
N GLY A 61 7.79 -15.73 7.07
CA GLY A 61 8.86 -14.85 6.59
C GLY A 61 9.48 -13.96 7.67
N GLY A 62 9.04 -14.07 8.95
CA GLY A 62 9.68 -13.37 10.07
C GLY A 62 8.85 -12.26 10.72
N ALA A 63 7.64 -11.97 10.25
CA ALA A 63 6.69 -11.12 10.97
C ALA A 63 6.19 -11.84 12.23
N ASP A 64 5.83 -11.08 13.28
CA ASP A 64 5.31 -11.64 14.53
C ASP A 64 3.80 -11.44 14.68
N LEU A 65 3.29 -10.31 14.20
CA LEU A 65 1.88 -9.94 14.20
C LEU A 65 1.52 -9.35 12.84
N VAL A 66 0.40 -9.78 12.26
CA VAL A 66 -0.12 -9.21 11.01
C VAL A 66 -1.51 -8.64 11.28
N LEU A 67 -1.65 -7.35 11.00
CA LEU A 67 -2.86 -6.54 11.12
C LEU A 67 -3.39 -6.20 9.73
N GLU A 68 -4.69 -6.03 9.58
CA GLU A 68 -5.30 -5.61 8.32
C GLU A 68 -5.33 -4.09 8.20
N LEU A 69 -4.89 -3.58 7.05
CA LEU A 69 -5.22 -2.23 6.61
C LEU A 69 -6.60 -2.27 5.95
N PRO A 70 -7.62 -1.59 6.49
CA PRO A 70 -8.96 -1.60 5.91
C PRO A 70 -8.98 -1.15 4.44
N ALA A 71 -9.91 -1.71 3.64
CA ALA A 71 -9.96 -1.48 2.19
C ALA A 71 -10.03 0.00 1.81
N ALA A 72 -10.74 0.83 2.58
CA ALA A 72 -10.83 2.27 2.36
C ALA A 72 -9.47 2.98 2.38
N TYR A 73 -8.51 2.47 3.14
CA TYR A 73 -7.15 3.01 3.21
C TYR A 73 -6.20 2.28 2.25
N SER A 74 -6.35 0.97 2.08
CA SER A 74 -5.50 0.24 1.13
C SER A 74 -5.76 0.65 -0.32
N LEU A 75 -7.00 1.04 -0.66
CA LEU A 75 -7.40 1.58 -1.97
C LEU A 75 -7.33 3.11 -2.05
N SER A 76 -6.45 3.73 -1.28
CA SER A 76 -6.26 5.18 -1.28
C SER A 76 -5.01 5.61 -2.08
N SER A 77 -4.83 6.93 -2.21
CA SER A 77 -3.55 7.51 -2.61
C SER A 77 -2.43 7.10 -1.64
N ALA A 78 -1.18 7.37 -1.99
CA ALA A 78 -0.05 7.12 -1.07
C ALA A 78 -0.25 7.80 0.30
N GLU A 79 -0.82 9.01 0.31
CA GLU A 79 -1.16 9.74 1.54
C GLU A 79 -2.21 9.00 2.39
N GLY A 80 -3.32 8.58 1.79
CA GLY A 80 -4.38 7.85 2.50
C GLY A 80 -3.90 6.47 3.00
N PHE A 81 -3.13 5.76 2.18
CA PHE A 81 -2.50 4.50 2.56
C PHE A 81 -1.56 4.68 3.77
N ALA A 82 -0.67 5.68 3.70
CA ALA A 82 0.27 5.97 4.78
C ALA A 82 -0.45 6.40 6.06
N ARG A 83 -1.47 7.26 5.95
CA ARG A 83 -2.29 7.69 7.09
C ARG A 83 -3.01 6.51 7.75
N GLY A 84 -3.58 5.61 6.96
CA GLY A 84 -4.22 4.41 7.48
C GLY A 84 -3.24 3.49 8.19
N ALA A 85 -2.10 3.19 7.57
CA ALA A 85 -1.08 2.32 8.15
C ALA A 85 -0.46 2.89 9.43
N ALA A 86 -0.02 4.16 9.40
CA ALA A 86 0.49 4.87 10.58
C ALA A 86 -0.58 4.99 11.67
N GLY A 87 -1.85 5.18 11.28
CA GLY A 87 -2.99 5.23 12.20
C GLY A 87 -3.17 3.92 12.96
N VAL A 88 -3.18 2.76 12.28
CA VAL A 88 -3.27 1.43 12.92
C VAL A 88 -2.08 1.20 13.85
N LEU A 89 -0.85 1.48 13.39
CA LEU A 89 0.36 1.30 14.21
C LEU A 89 0.36 2.19 15.45
N SER A 90 -0.01 3.47 15.31
CA SER A 90 -0.10 4.40 16.42
C SER A 90 -1.21 4.00 17.41
N ALA A 91 -2.35 3.53 16.89
CA ALA A 91 -3.47 3.09 17.71
C ALA A 91 -3.20 1.81 18.49
N LEU A 92 -2.27 0.94 18.04
CA LEU A 92 -1.82 -0.23 18.79
C LEU A 92 -1.16 0.16 20.12
N GLY A 93 -0.62 1.38 20.22
CA GLY A 93 -0.15 2.00 21.45
C GLY A 93 1.17 1.44 22.00
N CYS A 94 1.75 0.43 21.38
CA CYS A 94 2.98 -0.22 21.84
C CYS A 94 4.06 -0.36 20.76
N VAL A 95 3.92 0.36 19.65
CA VAL A 95 4.91 0.40 18.56
C VAL A 95 5.94 1.49 18.86
N ASP A 96 7.22 1.12 18.87
CA ASP A 96 8.34 2.02 19.20
C ASP A 96 8.96 2.65 17.94
N MET A 97 8.93 1.93 16.81
CA MET A 97 9.52 2.37 15.55
C MET A 97 8.67 1.95 14.34
N MET A 98 8.68 2.76 13.28
CA MET A 98 8.11 2.41 11.98
C MET A 98 9.25 2.26 10.97
N SER A 99 9.39 1.04 10.44
CA SER A 99 10.38 0.71 9.43
C SER A 99 9.73 0.64 8.06
N PHE A 100 10.35 1.26 7.06
CA PHE A 100 9.89 1.25 5.67
C PHE A 100 11.08 1.19 4.71
N GLY A 101 10.89 0.49 3.58
CA GLY A 101 11.87 0.47 2.50
C GLY A 101 11.80 1.74 1.68
N ALA A 102 12.95 2.32 1.34
CA ALA A 102 13.05 3.49 0.48
C ALA A 102 14.26 3.34 -0.47
N GLU A 103 14.29 4.10 -1.55
CA GLU A 103 15.43 4.14 -2.46
C GLU A 103 16.62 4.90 -1.83
N THR A 104 16.34 5.81 -0.90
CA THR A 104 17.36 6.41 -0.01
C THR A 104 17.08 6.05 1.44
N ASP A 105 18.11 5.73 2.22
CA ASP A 105 18.06 5.53 3.67
C ASP A 105 18.39 6.80 4.47
N ASP A 106 18.67 7.92 3.79
CA ASP A 106 18.83 9.22 4.44
C ASP A 106 17.50 9.74 4.98
N ILE A 107 17.25 9.43 6.25
CA ILE A 107 16.06 9.86 6.96
C ILE A 107 15.96 11.39 7.10
N GLY A 108 17.08 12.10 7.09
CA GLY A 108 17.14 13.57 7.11
C GLY A 108 16.58 14.15 5.81
N LEU A 109 17.05 13.63 4.67
CA LEU A 109 16.59 14.01 3.35
C LEU A 109 15.08 13.69 3.17
N LEU A 110 14.63 12.51 3.60
CA LEU A 110 13.22 12.12 3.55
C LEU A 110 12.34 13.05 4.41
N ARG A 111 12.81 13.46 5.59
CA ARG A 111 12.10 14.43 6.46
C ARG A 111 12.03 15.81 5.81
N ALA A 112 13.14 16.30 5.25
CA ALA A 112 13.15 17.57 4.55
C ALA A 112 12.16 17.58 3.37
N ALA A 113 12.09 16.49 2.61
CA ALA A 113 11.10 16.34 1.54
C ALA A 113 9.66 16.28 2.08
N ALA A 114 9.43 15.61 3.22
CA ALA A 114 8.11 15.57 3.86
C ALA A 114 7.65 16.96 4.36
N ASP A 115 8.57 17.75 4.93
CA ASP A 115 8.30 19.12 5.37
C ASP A 115 8.05 20.03 4.18
N ALA A 116 8.83 19.94 3.12
CA ALA A 116 8.62 20.68 1.88
C ALA A 116 7.24 20.40 1.29
N VAL A 117 6.88 19.13 1.11
CA VAL A 117 5.59 18.70 0.56
C VAL A 117 4.40 19.15 1.44
N ALA A 118 4.58 19.25 2.75
CA ALA A 118 3.55 19.70 3.69
C ALA A 118 3.43 21.25 3.77
N SER A 119 4.33 22.01 3.14
CA SER A 119 4.33 23.47 3.22
C SER A 119 3.12 24.09 2.46
N PRO A 120 2.56 25.20 2.95
CA PRO A 120 1.50 25.93 2.25
C PRO A 120 1.93 26.40 0.85
N GLU A 121 3.21 26.74 0.69
CA GLU A 121 3.78 27.21 -0.56
C GLU A 121 3.71 26.13 -1.64
N ILE A 122 4.10 24.89 -1.33
CA ILE A 122 4.01 23.75 -2.25
C ILE A 122 2.56 23.39 -2.56
N HIS A 123 1.65 23.48 -1.59
CA HIS A 123 0.21 23.29 -1.85
C HIS A 123 -0.32 24.30 -2.86
N SER A 124 -0.03 25.60 -2.65
CA SER A 124 -0.44 26.69 -3.56
C SER A 124 0.16 26.50 -4.95
N ARG A 125 1.48 26.26 -5.04
CA ARG A 125 2.18 26.08 -6.32
C ARG A 125 1.68 24.86 -7.08
N THR A 126 1.47 23.73 -6.40
CA THR A 126 0.87 22.53 -6.99
C THR A 126 -0.52 22.81 -7.56
N GLY A 127 -1.36 23.55 -6.82
CA GLY A 127 -2.68 23.98 -7.28
C GLY A 127 -2.62 24.81 -8.56
N THR A 128 -1.71 25.77 -8.62
CA THR A 128 -1.48 26.62 -9.81
C THR A 128 -1.06 25.76 -11.02
N LEU A 129 -0.11 24.84 -10.85
CA LEU A 129 0.34 23.94 -11.91
C LEU A 129 -0.77 23.02 -12.43
N LEU A 130 -1.64 22.54 -11.55
CA LEU A 130 -2.79 21.73 -11.95
C LEU A 130 -3.84 22.52 -12.72
N GLN A 131 -4.06 23.81 -12.39
CA GLN A 131 -4.97 24.71 -13.10
C GLN A 131 -4.46 25.02 -14.51
N GLN A 132 -3.16 25.13 -14.71
CA GLN A 132 -2.54 25.28 -16.04
C GLN A 132 -2.76 24.05 -16.94
N GLY A 133 -3.06 22.91 -16.36
CA GLY A 133 -3.35 21.66 -17.05
C GLY A 133 -2.10 20.90 -17.53
N GLY A 134 -2.33 19.71 -18.05
CA GLY A 134 -1.25 18.89 -18.66
C GLY A 134 -0.46 18.02 -17.67
N LEU A 135 -0.50 18.28 -16.37
CA LEU A 135 0.21 17.50 -15.34
C LEU A 135 -0.75 16.65 -14.51
N SER A 136 -0.27 15.48 -14.11
CA SER A 136 -0.89 14.71 -13.02
C SER A 136 -0.52 15.32 -11.66
N TYR A 137 -1.30 15.04 -10.60
CA TYR A 137 -0.99 15.54 -9.27
C TYR A 137 0.44 15.21 -8.77
N PRO A 138 0.96 13.96 -8.91
CA PRO A 138 2.33 13.68 -8.54
C PRO A 138 3.36 14.52 -9.30
N ALA A 139 3.18 14.67 -10.61
CA ALA A 139 4.09 15.47 -11.45
C ALA A 139 4.03 16.96 -11.10
N ALA A 140 2.84 17.51 -10.86
CA ALA A 140 2.68 18.91 -10.45
C ALA A 140 3.32 19.16 -9.07
N ARG A 141 3.21 18.21 -8.14
CA ARG A 141 3.82 18.30 -6.81
C ARG A 141 5.36 18.21 -6.88
N GLU A 142 5.90 17.31 -7.68
CA GLU A 142 7.34 17.22 -7.94
C GLU A 142 7.86 18.53 -8.53
N GLN A 143 7.20 19.05 -9.57
CA GLN A 143 7.58 20.31 -10.19
C GLN A 143 7.51 21.50 -9.21
N ALA A 144 6.49 21.54 -8.36
CA ALA A 144 6.38 22.58 -7.32
C ALA A 144 7.56 22.52 -6.33
N VAL A 145 7.97 21.31 -5.91
CA VAL A 145 9.15 21.15 -5.03
C VAL A 145 10.44 21.53 -5.77
N LEU A 146 10.56 21.19 -7.05
CA LEU A 146 11.70 21.59 -7.88
C LEU A 146 11.83 23.11 -7.97
N ASP A 147 10.73 23.79 -8.25
CA ASP A 147 10.67 25.26 -8.41
C ASP A 147 11.06 26.01 -7.12
N VAL A 148 10.67 25.48 -5.94
CA VAL A 148 10.83 26.19 -4.66
C VAL A 148 12.06 25.73 -3.87
N PHE A 149 12.32 24.42 -3.83
CA PHE A 149 13.36 23.82 -2.99
C PHE A 149 14.51 23.19 -3.77
N GLY A 150 14.41 23.15 -5.10
CA GLY A 150 15.45 22.64 -5.98
C GLY A 150 15.49 21.12 -6.16
N GLU A 151 16.43 20.68 -6.96
CA GLU A 151 16.53 19.31 -7.49
C GLU A 151 16.70 18.24 -6.40
N THR A 152 17.48 18.53 -5.36
CA THR A 152 17.77 17.55 -4.30
C THR A 152 16.50 17.02 -3.63
N LEU A 153 15.53 17.88 -3.28
CA LEU A 153 14.28 17.47 -2.67
C LEU A 153 13.28 16.94 -3.72
N ALA A 154 13.27 17.50 -4.92
CA ALA A 154 12.39 17.05 -5.99
C ALA A 154 12.72 15.62 -6.41
N SER A 155 13.99 15.25 -6.51
CA SER A 155 14.42 13.89 -6.89
C SER A 155 13.89 12.80 -5.95
N VAL A 156 13.69 13.10 -4.68
CA VAL A 156 13.05 12.19 -3.71
C VAL A 156 11.66 11.77 -4.17
N LEU A 157 10.90 12.67 -4.80
CA LEU A 157 9.52 12.43 -5.21
C LEU A 157 9.38 11.67 -6.55
N ARG A 158 10.49 11.30 -7.19
CA ARG A 158 10.49 10.49 -8.44
C ARG A 158 10.37 9.01 -8.19
N SER A 159 10.72 8.57 -7.00
CA SER A 159 10.77 7.15 -6.64
C SER A 159 9.56 6.72 -5.80
N PRO A 160 8.87 5.64 -6.17
CA PRO A 160 7.60 5.25 -5.52
C PRO A 160 7.72 4.96 -4.03
N ASN A 161 8.83 4.34 -3.58
CA ASN A 161 8.98 4.02 -2.17
C ASN A 161 9.43 5.24 -1.36
N ASN A 162 10.21 6.15 -1.94
CA ASN A 162 10.50 7.45 -1.31
C ASN A 162 9.21 8.29 -1.15
N ILE A 163 8.30 8.27 -2.14
CA ILE A 163 6.99 8.93 -2.01
C ILE A 163 6.23 8.35 -0.81
N LEU A 164 6.17 7.02 -0.67
CA LEU A 164 5.53 6.39 0.48
C LEU A 164 6.23 6.73 1.80
N ALA A 165 7.57 6.76 1.81
CA ALA A 165 8.35 7.18 2.99
C ALA A 165 7.99 8.60 3.43
N VAL A 166 7.94 9.55 2.49
CA VAL A 166 7.51 10.94 2.72
C VAL A 166 6.09 10.97 3.32
N GLU A 167 5.16 10.18 2.77
CA GLU A 167 3.78 10.14 3.28
C GLU A 167 3.69 9.48 4.67
N TYR A 168 4.52 8.47 5.00
CA TYR A 168 4.59 7.93 6.36
C TYR A 168 5.10 8.96 7.36
N LEU A 169 6.12 9.74 7.01
CA LEU A 169 6.66 10.80 7.85
C LEU A 169 5.61 11.90 8.11
N LYS A 170 4.89 12.33 7.07
CA LYS A 170 3.75 13.26 7.19
C LYS A 170 2.66 12.69 8.11
N ALA A 171 2.29 11.41 7.91
CA ALA A 171 1.24 10.77 8.69
C ALA A 171 1.61 10.66 10.17
N LEU A 172 2.83 10.25 10.51
CA LEU A 172 3.32 10.18 11.89
C LEU A 172 3.29 11.56 12.57
N ARG A 173 3.70 12.62 11.84
CA ARG A 173 3.67 13.99 12.35
C ARG A 173 2.23 14.47 12.57
N LEU A 174 1.33 14.26 11.60
CA LEU A 174 -0.08 14.64 11.72
C LEU A 174 -0.79 13.98 12.90
N LEU A 175 -0.42 12.72 13.17
CA LEU A 175 -0.95 11.94 14.28
C LEU A 175 -0.29 12.26 15.64
N HIS A 176 0.68 13.17 15.67
CA HIS A 176 1.53 13.41 16.84
C HIS A 176 2.05 12.10 17.45
N SER A 177 2.44 11.16 16.58
CA SER A 177 2.83 9.81 16.99
C SER A 177 4.24 9.79 17.57
N PRO A 178 4.48 9.11 18.71
CA PRO A 178 5.82 8.95 19.28
C PRO A 178 6.66 7.92 18.53
N ILE A 179 6.13 7.26 17.53
CA ILE A 179 6.81 6.22 16.74
C ILE A 179 7.97 6.83 15.96
N ARG A 180 9.17 6.29 16.16
CA ARG A 180 10.37 6.76 15.47
C ARG A 180 10.45 6.14 14.07
N PRO A 181 10.59 6.92 12.99
CA PRO A 181 10.73 6.40 11.63
C PRO A 181 12.16 5.94 11.36
N PHE A 182 12.28 4.82 10.61
CA PHE A 182 13.53 4.26 10.12
C PHE A 182 13.39 3.86 8.65
N ALA A 183 14.28 4.35 7.81
CA ALA A 183 14.39 3.94 6.43
C ALA A 183 15.37 2.77 6.30
N VAL A 184 15.00 1.78 5.50
CA VAL A 184 15.85 0.67 5.09
C VAL A 184 16.11 0.81 3.60
N ALA A 185 17.37 0.94 3.20
CA ALA A 185 17.74 1.01 1.79
C ALA A 185 17.30 -0.25 1.06
N ARG A 186 16.60 -0.09 -0.06
CA ARG A 186 16.25 -1.21 -0.95
C ARG A 186 17.50 -1.64 -1.71
N LYS A 187 17.82 -2.94 -1.65
CA LYS A 187 18.83 -3.54 -2.52
C LYS A 187 18.20 -3.81 -3.89
N GLY A 188 18.90 -3.52 -4.98
CA GLY A 188 18.46 -3.88 -6.33
C GLY A 188 17.85 -2.75 -7.16
N SER A 189 17.90 -1.48 -6.73
CA SER A 189 17.53 -0.33 -7.57
C SER A 189 18.68 0.15 -8.48
N GLU A 190 19.92 -0.31 -8.25
CA GLU A 190 21.06 -0.06 -9.13
C GLU A 190 21.43 -1.34 -9.89
N HIS A 191 21.51 -1.24 -11.21
CA HIS A 191 22.07 -2.25 -12.08
C HIS A 191 23.51 -2.56 -11.66
N ASP A 192 23.85 -3.88 -11.66
CA ASP A 192 25.20 -4.44 -11.66
C ASP A 192 25.86 -4.73 -10.30
N ALA A 193 25.53 -5.93 -9.76
CA ALA A 193 26.57 -6.74 -9.14
C ALA A 193 26.44 -8.19 -9.63
N PRO A 194 27.35 -8.68 -10.47
CA PRO A 194 27.39 -10.11 -10.83
C PRO A 194 27.86 -10.90 -9.61
N GLY A 195 27.01 -11.78 -9.08
CA GLY A 195 27.41 -12.77 -8.07
C GLY A 195 26.76 -12.67 -6.69
N GLY A 196 25.76 -11.80 -6.46
CA GLY A 196 25.06 -11.74 -5.19
C GLY A 196 23.89 -12.74 -5.10
N ALA A 197 23.81 -13.51 -4.00
CA ALA A 197 22.84 -14.56 -3.74
C ALA A 197 21.37 -14.09 -3.51
N PHE A 198 20.98 -12.90 -3.98
CA PHE A 198 19.64 -12.36 -3.87
C PHE A 198 19.15 -11.90 -5.23
N SER A 199 18.41 -12.76 -5.91
CA SER A 199 17.61 -12.35 -7.07
C SER A 199 16.44 -11.50 -6.57
N GLU A 200 16.55 -10.17 -6.71
CA GLU A 200 15.50 -9.23 -6.33
C GLU A 200 14.53 -9.04 -7.50
N ALA A 201 13.44 -9.80 -7.47
CA ALA A 201 12.33 -9.58 -8.37
C ALA A 201 11.26 -8.75 -7.68
N SER A 202 10.65 -7.80 -8.41
CA SER A 202 9.48 -7.11 -7.91
C SER A 202 8.29 -8.06 -7.75
N ALA A 203 7.37 -7.76 -6.83
CA ALA A 203 6.14 -8.54 -6.68
C ALA A 203 5.34 -8.66 -7.99
N SER A 204 5.36 -7.63 -8.85
CA SER A 204 4.71 -7.65 -10.17
C SER A 204 5.38 -8.63 -11.13
N HIS A 205 6.71 -8.70 -11.13
CA HIS A 205 7.46 -9.67 -11.90
C HIS A 205 7.13 -11.10 -11.47
N ILE A 206 7.16 -11.36 -10.15
CA ILE A 206 6.81 -12.69 -9.58
C ILE A 206 5.39 -13.11 -9.95
N ARG A 207 4.41 -12.19 -9.91
CA ARG A 207 3.04 -12.48 -10.37
C ARG A 207 2.98 -12.81 -11.86
N GLY A 208 3.79 -12.14 -12.68
CA GLY A 208 3.94 -12.44 -14.10
C GLY A 208 4.46 -13.86 -14.35
N LEU A 209 5.52 -14.26 -13.65
CA LEU A 209 6.08 -15.62 -13.72
C LEU A 209 5.02 -16.67 -13.31
N LEU A 210 4.32 -16.45 -12.20
CA LEU A 210 3.26 -17.35 -11.72
C LEU A 210 2.13 -17.56 -12.73
N ARG A 211 1.70 -16.48 -13.43
CA ARG A 211 0.67 -16.58 -14.48
C ARG A 211 1.12 -17.39 -15.68
N ARG A 212 2.41 -17.36 -16.00
CA ARG A 212 3.00 -18.18 -17.08
C ARG A 212 3.40 -19.58 -16.64
N GLY A 213 3.23 -19.91 -15.36
CA GLY A 213 3.62 -21.22 -14.81
C GLY A 213 5.13 -21.39 -14.64
N GLU A 214 5.89 -20.31 -14.64
CA GLU A 214 7.34 -20.30 -14.49
C GLU A 214 7.78 -20.45 -13.02
N ASP A 215 9.02 -20.90 -12.80
CA ASP A 215 9.57 -21.09 -11.47
C ASP A 215 9.85 -19.76 -10.77
N ILE A 216 9.34 -19.63 -9.55
CA ILE A 216 9.53 -18.46 -8.69
C ILE A 216 10.37 -18.74 -7.46
N SER A 217 10.87 -19.97 -7.32
CA SER A 217 11.64 -20.40 -6.13
C SER A 217 12.86 -19.53 -5.83
N PRO A 218 13.57 -18.94 -6.81
CA PRO A 218 14.69 -18.05 -6.52
C PRO A 218 14.28 -16.73 -5.83
N PHE A 219 13.02 -16.31 -6.00
CA PHE A 219 12.56 -14.97 -5.62
C PHE A 219 11.80 -14.93 -4.30
N VAL A 220 11.33 -16.07 -3.80
CA VAL A 220 10.48 -16.13 -2.60
C VAL A 220 11.04 -17.11 -1.57
N PRO A 221 10.84 -16.85 -0.26
CA PRO A 221 11.23 -17.79 0.78
C PRO A 221 10.44 -19.11 0.70
N GLU A 222 11.03 -20.21 1.19
CA GLU A 222 10.38 -21.53 1.23
C GLU A 222 9.01 -21.52 1.92
N GLY A 223 8.84 -20.67 2.96
CA GLY A 223 7.55 -20.49 3.62
C GLY A 223 6.46 -19.98 2.67
N THR A 224 6.81 -19.05 1.77
CA THR A 224 5.90 -18.54 0.74
C THR A 224 5.59 -19.60 -0.32
N LEU A 225 6.61 -20.39 -0.75
CA LEU A 225 6.39 -21.50 -1.70
C LEU A 225 5.40 -22.52 -1.16
N ARG A 226 5.54 -22.91 0.11
CA ARG A 226 4.60 -23.85 0.76
C ARG A 226 3.17 -23.30 0.76
N VAL A 227 2.99 -22.03 1.10
CA VAL A 227 1.67 -21.40 1.07
C VAL A 227 1.10 -21.37 -0.35
N LEU A 228 1.89 -21.01 -1.36
CA LEU A 228 1.45 -20.98 -2.75
C LEU A 228 1.07 -22.36 -3.30
N ARG A 229 1.82 -23.42 -2.94
CA ARG A 229 1.48 -24.80 -3.31
C ARG A 229 0.14 -25.23 -2.70
N SER A 230 -0.05 -25.01 -1.39
CA SER A 230 -1.32 -25.29 -0.70
C SER A 230 -2.50 -24.55 -1.35
N CYS A 231 -2.33 -23.25 -1.64
CA CYS A 231 -3.39 -22.46 -2.28
C CYS A 231 -3.69 -22.92 -3.72
N ARG A 232 -2.70 -23.44 -4.45
CA ARG A 232 -2.91 -24.01 -5.79
C ARG A 232 -3.72 -25.30 -5.70
N GLU A 233 -3.36 -26.19 -4.78
CA GLU A 233 -4.06 -27.46 -4.53
C GLU A 233 -5.50 -27.23 -4.06
N GLU A 234 -5.74 -26.22 -3.22
CA GLU A 234 -7.05 -25.82 -2.72
C GLU A 234 -7.87 -25.02 -3.74
N GLY A 235 -7.31 -24.61 -4.89
CA GLY A 235 -7.98 -23.76 -5.87
C GLY A 235 -8.24 -22.31 -5.40
N THR A 236 -7.51 -21.84 -4.37
CA THR A 236 -7.66 -20.51 -3.78
C THR A 236 -6.64 -19.49 -4.30
N LEU A 237 -5.79 -19.88 -5.24
CA LEU A 237 -4.83 -19.00 -5.91
C LEU A 237 -5.53 -18.20 -7.00
N PHE A 238 -5.54 -16.87 -6.89
CA PHE A 238 -6.14 -15.98 -7.88
C PHE A 238 -5.15 -15.68 -9.01
N THR A 239 -5.29 -16.41 -10.12
CA THR A 239 -4.44 -16.22 -11.32
C THR A 239 -5.22 -15.76 -12.54
N ASP A 240 -6.55 -15.85 -12.50
CA ASP A 240 -7.44 -15.54 -13.64
C ASP A 240 -8.18 -14.21 -13.43
N PRO A 241 -7.71 -13.10 -14.05
CA PRO A 241 -8.39 -11.80 -13.97
C PRO A 241 -9.82 -11.79 -14.56
N ALA A 242 -10.13 -12.67 -15.52
CA ALA A 242 -11.42 -12.68 -16.19
C ALA A 242 -12.59 -12.94 -15.23
N ARG A 243 -12.37 -13.77 -14.21
CA ARG A 243 -13.39 -14.01 -13.17
C ARG A 243 -13.73 -12.74 -12.37
N TYR A 244 -12.73 -11.93 -12.08
CA TYR A 244 -12.92 -10.66 -11.39
C TYR A 244 -13.58 -9.63 -12.31
N GLU A 245 -13.18 -9.56 -13.57
CA GLU A 245 -13.68 -8.62 -14.58
C GLU A 245 -15.20 -8.68 -14.72
N LEU A 246 -15.76 -9.87 -14.90
CA LEU A 246 -17.20 -10.06 -15.07
C LEU A 246 -17.98 -9.56 -13.83
N ALA A 247 -17.51 -9.87 -12.64
CA ALA A 247 -18.13 -9.45 -11.39
C ALA A 247 -18.11 -7.92 -11.23
N VAL A 248 -16.98 -7.29 -11.55
CA VAL A 248 -16.83 -5.84 -11.49
C VAL A 248 -17.73 -5.15 -12.49
N LEU A 249 -17.69 -5.52 -13.77
CA LEU A 249 -18.53 -4.90 -14.82
C LEU A 249 -20.02 -5.08 -14.53
N SER A 250 -20.46 -6.26 -14.08
CA SER A 250 -21.83 -6.50 -13.66
C SER A 250 -22.28 -5.56 -12.55
N ARG A 251 -21.44 -5.38 -11.52
CA ARG A 251 -21.73 -4.47 -10.41
C ARG A 251 -21.81 -3.02 -10.86
N LEU A 252 -20.83 -2.55 -11.65
CA LEU A 252 -20.74 -1.16 -12.05
C LEU A 252 -21.85 -0.75 -13.02
N ARG A 253 -22.32 -1.65 -13.88
CA ARG A 253 -23.44 -1.37 -14.81
C ARG A 253 -24.77 -1.12 -14.11
N GLY A 254 -24.92 -1.52 -12.85
CA GLY A 254 -26.06 -1.19 -12.00
C GLY A 254 -25.91 0.11 -11.22
N MET A 255 -24.83 0.89 -11.44
CA MET A 255 -24.53 2.14 -10.74
C MET A 255 -24.72 3.34 -11.66
N THR A 256 -25.08 4.48 -11.07
CA THR A 256 -25.28 5.77 -11.73
C THR A 256 -24.15 6.75 -11.41
N ALA A 257 -24.08 7.87 -12.13
CA ALA A 257 -23.16 8.97 -11.81
C ALA A 257 -23.29 9.45 -10.34
N ALA A 258 -24.52 9.45 -9.80
CA ALA A 258 -24.76 9.81 -8.40
C ALA A 258 -24.08 8.83 -7.42
N ASP A 259 -24.10 7.53 -7.73
CA ASP A 259 -23.39 6.52 -6.93
C ASP A 259 -21.88 6.69 -7.03
N PHE A 260 -21.35 6.95 -8.25
CA PHE A 260 -19.93 7.20 -8.46
C PHE A 260 -19.46 8.49 -7.78
N ALA A 261 -20.30 9.50 -7.64
CA ALA A 261 -19.97 10.75 -6.94
C ALA A 261 -19.67 10.55 -5.45
N LEU A 262 -20.11 9.44 -4.85
CA LEU A 262 -19.82 9.08 -3.45
C LEU A 262 -18.43 8.46 -3.24
N LEU A 263 -17.74 8.09 -4.31
CA LEU A 263 -16.44 7.41 -4.22
C LEU A 263 -15.34 8.34 -3.68
N PRO A 264 -14.31 7.78 -3.02
CA PRO A 264 -13.11 8.55 -2.70
C PRO A 264 -12.38 8.98 -3.98
N ASP A 265 -11.65 10.08 -3.92
CA ASP A 265 -10.86 10.62 -5.03
C ASP A 265 -11.64 10.97 -6.33
N ILE A 266 -12.97 10.98 -6.30
CA ILE A 266 -13.80 11.43 -7.42
C ILE A 266 -13.89 12.96 -7.42
N ALA A 267 -13.71 13.59 -8.55
CA ALA A 267 -13.77 15.04 -8.74
C ALA A 267 -13.96 15.44 -10.21
N GLU A 268 -14.40 16.65 -10.46
CA GLU A 268 -14.38 17.33 -11.77
C GLU A 268 -15.17 16.60 -12.88
N GLY A 269 -16.32 16.02 -12.57
CA GLY A 269 -17.16 15.32 -13.57
C GLY A 269 -16.66 13.92 -13.94
N LEU A 270 -15.71 13.37 -13.14
CA LEU A 270 -15.19 12.03 -13.37
C LEU A 270 -16.27 10.96 -13.14
N GLU A 271 -17.29 11.24 -12.29
CA GLU A 271 -18.47 10.40 -12.10
C GLU A 271 -19.27 10.16 -13.37
N ASN A 272 -19.52 11.22 -14.17
CA ASN A 272 -20.23 11.12 -15.45
C ASN A 272 -19.40 10.37 -16.48
N ARG A 273 -18.08 10.63 -16.50
CA ARG A 273 -17.16 9.91 -17.38
C ARG A 273 -17.10 8.41 -17.04
N MET A 274 -17.16 8.07 -15.76
CA MET A 274 -17.14 6.69 -15.28
C MET A 274 -18.43 5.96 -15.71
N GLU A 275 -19.59 6.58 -15.53
CA GLU A 275 -20.88 6.03 -15.99
C GLU A 275 -20.87 5.77 -17.50
N ALA A 276 -20.49 6.76 -18.30
CA ALA A 276 -20.40 6.61 -19.75
C ALA A 276 -19.43 5.49 -20.16
N ALA A 277 -18.26 5.43 -19.56
CA ALA A 277 -17.26 4.40 -19.85
C ALA A 277 -17.73 2.99 -19.49
N VAL A 278 -18.41 2.81 -18.36
CA VAL A 278 -18.95 1.52 -17.90
C VAL A 278 -20.00 0.97 -18.86
N LEU A 279 -20.82 1.83 -19.46
CA LEU A 279 -21.88 1.42 -20.38
C LEU A 279 -21.34 0.85 -21.72
N ILE A 280 -20.20 1.36 -22.18
CA ILE A 280 -19.64 0.98 -23.48
C ILE A 280 -18.53 -0.06 -23.40
N SER A 281 -17.86 -0.18 -22.25
CA SER A 281 -16.71 -1.09 -22.12
C SER A 281 -17.14 -2.54 -21.97
N THR A 282 -16.44 -3.44 -22.67
CA THR A 282 -16.66 -4.89 -22.64
C THR A 282 -15.68 -5.61 -21.70
N GLY A 283 -14.58 -4.94 -21.31
CA GLY A 283 -13.55 -5.44 -20.40
C GLY A 283 -12.98 -4.34 -19.49
N LEU A 284 -12.26 -4.73 -18.44
CA LEU A 284 -11.68 -3.79 -17.48
C LEU A 284 -10.56 -2.94 -18.08
N GLU A 285 -9.71 -3.49 -18.94
CA GLU A 285 -8.63 -2.69 -19.54
C GLU A 285 -9.23 -1.63 -20.48
N GLU A 286 -10.26 -1.98 -21.27
CA GLU A 286 -11.00 -1.02 -22.09
C GLU A 286 -11.65 0.08 -21.24
N LEU A 287 -12.25 -0.30 -20.09
CA LEU A 287 -12.80 0.65 -19.13
C LEU A 287 -11.71 1.62 -18.60
N TYR A 288 -10.55 1.08 -18.22
CA TYR A 288 -9.45 1.89 -17.71
C TYR A 288 -8.92 2.86 -18.77
N ASP A 289 -8.75 2.39 -20.01
CA ASP A 289 -8.27 3.20 -21.13
C ASP A 289 -9.27 4.29 -21.53
N THR A 290 -10.56 3.98 -21.55
CA THR A 290 -11.64 4.94 -21.82
C THR A 290 -11.70 6.05 -20.78
N MET A 291 -11.45 5.72 -19.51
CA MET A 291 -11.40 6.69 -18.42
C MET A 291 -10.09 7.49 -18.37
N LYS A 292 -8.99 6.97 -18.95
CA LYS A 292 -7.65 7.56 -18.87
C LYS A 292 -7.59 8.94 -19.51
N THR A 293 -6.93 9.87 -18.83
CA THR A 293 -6.56 11.19 -19.34
C THR A 293 -5.14 11.55 -18.88
N LYS A 294 -4.59 12.68 -19.32
CA LYS A 294 -3.32 13.20 -18.80
C LYS A 294 -3.37 13.50 -17.30
N ARG A 295 -4.55 13.88 -16.77
CA ARG A 295 -4.78 14.20 -15.35
C ARG A 295 -4.91 12.96 -14.45
N TYR A 296 -5.50 11.86 -14.97
CA TYR A 296 -5.85 10.69 -14.20
C TYR A 296 -4.93 9.51 -14.54
N THR A 297 -4.14 9.07 -13.55
CA THR A 297 -3.28 7.90 -13.70
C THR A 297 -4.09 6.60 -13.71
N HIS A 298 -3.59 5.56 -14.39
CA HIS A 298 -4.23 4.24 -14.37
C HIS A 298 -4.48 3.71 -12.95
N SER A 299 -3.52 3.90 -12.03
CA SER A 299 -3.69 3.46 -10.64
C SER A 299 -4.84 4.18 -9.93
N ARG A 300 -5.07 5.48 -10.20
CA ARG A 300 -6.24 6.19 -9.67
C ARG A 300 -7.55 5.62 -10.21
N ILE A 301 -7.61 5.36 -11.52
CA ILE A 301 -8.81 4.81 -12.16
C ILE A 301 -9.10 3.40 -11.63
N ARG A 302 -8.08 2.53 -11.54
CA ARG A 302 -8.23 1.19 -10.98
C ARG A 302 -8.72 1.22 -9.52
N ARG A 303 -8.23 2.15 -8.70
CA ARG A 303 -8.73 2.33 -7.34
C ARG A 303 -10.20 2.74 -7.31
N LEU A 304 -10.62 3.68 -8.16
CA LEU A 304 -12.02 4.10 -8.25
C LEU A 304 -12.92 2.94 -8.63
N VAL A 305 -12.55 2.14 -9.61
CA VAL A 305 -13.28 0.93 -10.03
C VAL A 305 -13.35 -0.08 -8.88
N ALA A 306 -12.24 -0.33 -8.19
CA ALA A 306 -12.22 -1.23 -7.03
C ALA A 306 -13.07 -0.70 -5.86
N CYS A 307 -13.04 0.60 -5.59
CA CYS A 307 -13.89 1.23 -4.57
C CYS A 307 -15.37 1.12 -4.93
N ALA A 308 -15.76 1.36 -6.17
CA ALA A 308 -17.12 1.19 -6.65
C ALA A 308 -17.60 -0.26 -6.51
N PHE A 309 -16.76 -1.21 -6.92
CA PHE A 309 -17.04 -2.63 -6.80
C PHE A 309 -17.29 -3.06 -5.34
N LEU A 310 -16.46 -2.57 -4.41
CA LEU A 310 -16.53 -2.91 -2.99
C LEU A 310 -17.55 -2.07 -2.19
N GLY A 311 -18.09 -1.00 -2.78
CA GLY A 311 -18.95 -0.05 -2.07
C GLY A 311 -18.19 0.82 -1.06
N VAL A 312 -16.91 1.12 -1.33
CA VAL A 312 -16.09 2.01 -0.49
C VAL A 312 -16.46 3.46 -0.78
N ALA A 313 -17.13 4.11 0.16
CA ALA A 313 -17.49 5.52 0.06
C ALA A 313 -16.40 6.45 0.62
N ARG A 314 -16.43 7.72 0.21
CA ARG A 314 -15.48 8.77 0.61
C ARG A 314 -15.36 8.91 2.13
N GLU A 315 -16.46 8.82 2.84
CA GLU A 315 -16.52 8.94 4.31
C GLU A 315 -15.73 7.85 5.02
N MET A 316 -15.68 6.63 4.46
CA MET A 316 -14.95 5.49 5.06
C MET A 316 -13.43 5.70 5.07
N ALA A 317 -12.90 6.54 4.19
CA ALA A 317 -11.46 6.85 4.09
C ALA A 317 -11.06 8.10 4.89
N ARG A 318 -12.00 8.75 5.60
CA ARG A 318 -11.71 9.93 6.43
C ARG A 318 -11.10 9.54 7.77
N GLY A 319 -10.18 10.39 8.25
CA GLY A 319 -9.54 10.19 9.57
C GLY A 319 -8.62 8.96 9.63
N THR A 320 -8.64 8.27 10.74
CA THR A 320 -7.90 7.03 11.00
C THR A 320 -8.83 5.81 10.97
N PRO A 321 -8.30 4.59 10.73
CA PRO A 321 -9.09 3.37 10.81
C PRO A 321 -9.84 3.24 12.14
N PRO A 322 -11.09 2.77 12.15
CA PRO A 322 -11.91 2.71 13.37
C PRO A 322 -11.62 1.50 14.27
N TYR A 323 -10.83 0.54 13.83
CA TYR A 323 -10.50 -0.68 14.56
C TYR A 323 -9.14 -1.24 14.13
N ILE A 324 -8.60 -2.15 14.92
CA ILE A 324 -7.39 -2.92 14.64
C ILE A 324 -7.77 -4.37 14.42
N ARG A 325 -7.74 -4.85 13.17
CA ARG A 325 -8.07 -6.24 12.85
C ARG A 325 -6.83 -7.10 12.80
N VAL A 326 -6.81 -8.18 13.58
CA VAL A 326 -5.72 -9.16 13.59
C VAL A 326 -5.98 -10.22 12.52
N LEU A 327 -5.00 -10.42 11.62
CA LEU A 327 -5.02 -11.48 10.59
C LEU A 327 -4.27 -12.73 11.04
N GLY A 328 -3.26 -12.59 11.88
CA GLY A 328 -2.49 -13.70 12.40
C GLY A 328 -1.34 -13.25 13.29
N PHE A 329 -0.84 -14.15 14.12
CA PHE A 329 0.27 -13.91 15.01
C PHE A 329 0.98 -15.21 15.40
N ASN A 330 2.26 -15.09 15.80
CA ASN A 330 3.04 -16.14 16.42
C ASN A 330 3.21 -15.88 17.95
N ARG A 331 4.09 -16.63 18.64
CA ARG A 331 4.34 -16.45 20.07
C ARG A 331 4.78 -15.03 20.42
N ARG A 332 5.70 -14.42 19.64
CA ARG A 332 6.10 -13.01 19.85
C ARG A 332 4.95 -12.04 19.56
N GLY A 333 4.11 -12.34 18.58
CA GLY A 333 2.90 -11.58 18.31
C GLY A 333 1.90 -11.60 19.45
N GLN A 334 1.80 -12.71 20.21
CA GLN A 334 1.01 -12.75 21.45
C GLN A 334 1.56 -11.79 22.52
N GLU A 335 2.88 -11.62 22.61
CA GLU A 335 3.51 -10.65 23.53
C GLU A 335 3.14 -9.21 23.15
N ILE A 336 3.13 -8.89 21.81
CA ILE A 336 2.64 -7.61 21.32
C ILE A 336 1.16 -7.41 21.69
N LEU A 337 0.30 -8.39 21.39
CA LEU A 337 -1.13 -8.31 21.69
C LEU A 337 -1.42 -8.18 23.17
N LYS A 338 -0.65 -8.85 24.03
CA LYS A 338 -0.75 -8.71 25.48
C LYS A 338 -0.45 -7.27 25.93
N LYS A 339 0.60 -6.64 25.38
CA LYS A 339 0.91 -5.23 25.66
C LYS A 339 -0.15 -4.30 25.08
N ALA A 340 -0.61 -4.58 23.86
CA ALA A 340 -1.64 -3.79 23.19
C ALA A 340 -2.98 -3.81 23.92
N LYS A 341 -3.32 -4.88 24.65
CA LYS A 341 -4.56 -4.94 25.44
C LYS A 341 -4.73 -3.75 26.38
N ASP A 342 -3.62 -3.26 26.94
CA ASP A 342 -3.64 -2.15 27.89
C ASP A 342 -3.33 -0.79 27.23
N SER A 343 -2.75 -0.78 26.03
CA SER A 343 -2.25 0.43 25.36
C SER A 343 -3.01 0.82 24.10
N ALA A 344 -3.77 -0.11 23.50
CA ALA A 344 -4.48 0.16 22.26
C ALA A 344 -5.59 1.21 22.44
N ARG A 345 -5.67 2.15 21.50
CA ARG A 345 -6.64 3.23 21.50
C ARG A 345 -7.89 2.94 20.65
N LEU A 346 -7.89 1.79 19.98
CA LEU A 346 -8.97 1.32 19.11
C LEU A 346 -9.32 -0.13 19.46
N PRO A 347 -10.55 -0.57 19.19
CA PRO A 347 -10.96 -1.96 19.39
C PRO A 347 -10.04 -2.95 18.67
N LEU A 348 -9.63 -4.01 19.36
CA LEU A 348 -8.90 -5.14 18.78
C LEU A 348 -9.89 -6.20 18.33
N VAL A 349 -9.97 -6.44 17.02
CA VAL A 349 -10.87 -7.41 16.40
C VAL A 349 -10.08 -8.66 16.04
N LEU A 350 -10.30 -9.76 16.78
CA LEU A 350 -9.63 -11.05 16.56
C LEU A 350 -10.51 -12.03 15.79
N LYS A 351 -11.84 -11.95 15.93
CA LYS A 351 -12.80 -12.82 15.27
C LYS A 351 -13.84 -12.00 14.50
N TYR A 352 -14.59 -12.65 13.62
CA TYR A 352 -15.69 -12.00 12.89
C TYR A 352 -16.86 -11.61 13.79
N SER A 353 -16.98 -12.28 14.93
CA SER A 353 -18.03 -12.01 15.93
C SER A 353 -17.70 -10.83 16.86
N ASP A 354 -16.48 -10.33 16.80
CA ASP A 354 -16.05 -9.18 17.60
C ASP A 354 -16.35 -7.89 16.81
#